data_1bf49a2392baffffe6ee66bc1fdbc2cf
#
_entry.id   1bf49a2392baffffe6ee66bc1fdbc2cf
#
_cell.length_a   1.000
_cell.length_b   1.000
_cell.length_c   1.000
_cell.angle_alpha   90.00
_cell.angle_beta   90.00
_cell.angle_gamma   90.00
#
_symmetry.space_group_name_H-M   'P 1'
#
loop_
_entity.id
_entity.type
_entity.pdbx_description
1 polymer ?
#
loop_
_entity_poly.entity_id
_entity_poly.type
_entity_poly.pdbx_seq_one_letter_code
_entity_poly.pdbx_strand_id
1 'polypeptide(L)'
;MLHCNANERKCIPRRLFLSFDDGPSPNYTDTLLDLLAVHQIRASFFVVAKSAEKNPRIMKKMRCAGHLIGLHSAAHVSAYLMTPAFAARDFQKSLTILHDLGISTRFYRPPWGHTTRHTRQLAEKYRLQIVRWDVMAGDWKAFRSAGRIAVCLRAQAAPDKIICLHDGRGRRHAPARTIEALRELLPLWIAEGWQFDTIDKLYLPQSAQQAQTADLSCGLSIQSEKSEGCGR
;
A
#
# COMPACT_ATOMS: atom_id res chain seq x y z
N MET A 1 -16.90 49.78 11.14
CA MET A 1 -17.51 48.66 10.41
C MET A 1 -16.47 48.08 9.45
N LEU A 2 -15.75 47.08 9.85
CA LEU A 2 -14.77 46.40 9.01
C LEU A 2 -15.42 45.10 8.54
N HIS A 3 -15.77 45.04 7.25
CA HIS A 3 -16.22 43.81 6.62
C HIS A 3 -15.05 42.88 6.43
N CYS A 4 -14.98 41.84 7.25
CA CYS A 4 -14.09 40.73 7.07
C CYS A 4 -14.69 39.81 6.00
N ASN A 5 -14.23 39.94 4.75
CA ASN A 5 -14.56 38.99 3.69
C ASN A 5 -13.75 37.71 3.93
N ALA A 6 -14.33 36.76 4.65
CA ALA A 6 -13.84 35.43 4.80
C ALA A 6 -14.11 34.62 3.51
N ASN A 7 -13.23 34.75 2.56
CA ASN A 7 -13.16 33.82 1.43
C ASN A 7 -12.39 32.59 1.91
N GLU A 8 -13.05 31.72 2.68
CA GLU A 8 -12.55 30.41 3.03
C GLU A 8 -12.36 29.58 1.74
N ARG A 9 -11.20 29.73 1.12
CA ARG A 9 -10.75 28.71 0.16
C ARG A 9 -10.69 27.40 0.95
N LYS A 10 -11.65 26.50 0.76
CA LYS A 10 -11.57 25.12 1.18
C LYS A 10 -10.21 24.61 0.74
N CYS A 11 -9.27 24.50 1.68
CA CYS A 11 -7.95 23.96 1.42
C CYS A 11 -8.16 22.49 1.08
N ILE A 12 -8.10 22.16 -0.22
CA ILE A 12 -8.19 20.78 -0.66
C ILE A 12 -7.00 20.04 -0.03
N PRO A 13 -7.24 19.02 0.77
CA PRO A 13 -6.14 18.29 1.42
C PRO A 13 -5.20 17.74 0.35
N ARG A 14 -3.92 18.03 0.44
CA ARG A 14 -2.87 17.53 -0.47
C ARG A 14 -2.56 16.09 -0.10
N ARG A 15 -3.34 15.13 -0.60
CA ARG A 15 -3.13 13.70 -0.33
C ARG A 15 -2.24 13.06 -1.36
N LEU A 16 -1.40 12.11 -0.91
CA LEU A 16 -0.63 11.19 -1.73
C LEU A 16 -0.91 9.75 -1.28
N PHE A 17 -0.93 8.84 -2.23
CA PHE A 17 -1.15 7.42 -1.98
C PHE A 17 0.12 6.65 -2.29
N LEU A 18 0.92 6.38 -1.24
CA LEU A 18 2.10 5.55 -1.40
C LEU A 18 1.70 4.10 -1.58
N SER A 19 2.25 3.45 -2.60
CA SER A 19 2.06 2.03 -2.81
C SER A 19 3.37 1.32 -3.16
N PHE A 20 3.49 0.08 -2.69
CA PHE A 20 4.67 -0.75 -2.82
C PHE A 20 4.32 -2.07 -3.45
N ASP A 21 5.06 -2.48 -4.48
CA ASP A 21 4.86 -3.70 -5.23
C ASP A 21 5.97 -4.72 -4.93
N ASP A 22 5.73 -6.00 -5.25
CA ASP A 22 6.69 -7.10 -5.25
C ASP A 22 7.05 -7.71 -3.89
N GLY A 23 6.70 -7.06 -2.78
CA GLY A 23 6.97 -7.56 -1.43
C GLY A 23 6.08 -8.75 -1.01
N PRO A 24 6.19 -9.17 0.26
CA PRO A 24 7.18 -8.71 1.24
C PRO A 24 8.57 -9.30 0.99
N SER A 25 9.59 -8.51 1.29
CA SER A 25 10.98 -8.96 1.30
C SER A 25 11.50 -9.02 2.75
N PRO A 26 12.11 -10.14 3.17
CA PRO A 26 12.67 -10.25 4.52
C PRO A 26 13.81 -9.26 4.79
N ASN A 27 14.44 -8.74 3.73
CA ASN A 27 15.59 -7.85 3.84
C ASN A 27 15.20 -6.36 3.89
N TYR A 28 13.99 -6.00 3.43
CA TYR A 28 13.66 -4.58 3.20
C TYR A 28 12.32 -4.16 3.77
N THR A 29 11.29 -5.02 3.67
CA THR A 29 9.92 -4.61 4.03
C THR A 29 9.79 -4.26 5.51
N ASP A 30 10.47 -4.97 6.43
CA ASP A 30 10.46 -4.63 7.86
C ASP A 30 10.99 -3.20 8.09
N THR A 31 12.11 -2.84 7.47
CA THR A 31 12.72 -1.49 7.59
C THR A 31 11.81 -0.42 6.99
N LEU A 32 11.13 -0.73 5.89
CA LEU A 32 10.15 0.18 5.30
C LEU A 32 8.95 0.40 6.23
N LEU A 33 8.40 -0.66 6.82
CA LEU A 33 7.29 -0.56 7.77
C LEU A 33 7.67 0.27 9.00
N ASP A 34 8.90 0.12 9.52
CA ASP A 34 9.40 0.92 10.62
C ASP A 34 9.53 2.41 10.24
N LEU A 35 10.04 2.71 9.04
CA LEU A 35 10.09 4.09 8.54
C LEU A 35 8.69 4.72 8.42
N LEU A 36 7.73 4.00 7.87
CA LEU A 36 6.35 4.48 7.76
C LEU A 36 5.70 4.70 9.13
N ALA A 37 5.97 3.81 10.10
CA ALA A 37 5.46 3.90 11.46
C ALA A 37 5.98 5.15 12.20
N VAL A 38 7.29 5.49 12.05
CA VAL A 38 7.87 6.71 12.62
C VAL A 38 7.10 7.96 12.21
N HIS A 39 6.59 7.99 10.98
CA HIS A 39 5.83 9.10 10.44
C HIS A 39 4.31 8.91 10.51
N GLN A 40 3.82 7.84 11.15
CA GLN A 40 2.40 7.49 11.25
C GLN A 40 1.70 7.38 9.88
N ILE A 41 2.43 6.96 8.86
CA ILE A 41 1.94 6.85 7.49
C ILE A 41 1.39 5.45 7.24
N ARG A 42 0.16 5.37 6.74
CA ARG A 42 -0.40 4.16 6.16
C ARG A 42 -0.19 4.17 4.66
N ALA A 43 0.15 3.01 4.10
CA ALA A 43 0.41 2.83 2.68
C ALA A 43 -0.28 1.57 2.17
N SER A 44 -0.23 1.34 0.85
CA SER A 44 -0.83 0.17 0.22
C SER A 44 0.26 -0.75 -0.33
N PHE A 45 0.21 -2.03 -0.01
CA PHE A 45 1.19 -3.03 -0.43
C PHE A 45 0.54 -4.03 -1.37
N PHE A 46 1.01 -4.14 -2.60
CA PHE A 46 0.59 -5.16 -3.55
C PHE A 46 1.58 -6.32 -3.49
N VAL A 47 1.19 -7.34 -2.75
CA VAL A 47 2.10 -8.43 -2.39
C VAL A 47 2.08 -9.57 -3.39
N VAL A 48 3.24 -10.14 -3.66
CA VAL A 48 3.38 -11.42 -4.37
C VAL A 48 3.03 -12.54 -3.38
N ALA A 49 1.95 -13.28 -3.65
CA ALA A 49 1.39 -14.19 -2.67
C ALA A 49 2.37 -15.26 -2.16
N LYS A 50 3.24 -15.82 -3.03
CA LYS A 50 4.29 -16.73 -2.62
C LYS A 50 5.36 -16.10 -1.71
N SER A 51 5.58 -14.79 -1.84
CA SER A 51 6.47 -14.07 -0.92
C SER A 51 5.77 -13.82 0.41
N ALA A 52 4.46 -13.51 0.38
CA ALA A 52 3.63 -13.38 1.57
C ALA A 52 3.58 -14.68 2.38
N GLU A 53 3.36 -15.82 1.72
CA GLU A 53 3.36 -17.17 2.32
C GLU A 53 4.65 -17.47 3.10
N LYS A 54 5.81 -17.06 2.56
CA LYS A 54 7.12 -17.26 3.18
C LYS A 54 7.44 -16.31 4.33
N ASN A 55 6.68 -15.21 4.45
CA ASN A 55 6.96 -14.13 5.41
C ASN A 55 5.72 -13.75 6.24
N PRO A 56 5.08 -14.73 6.94
CA PRO A 56 3.82 -14.49 7.66
C PRO A 56 3.98 -13.44 8.78
N ARG A 57 5.15 -13.34 9.40
CA ARG A 57 5.45 -12.34 10.42
C ARG A 57 5.36 -10.91 9.87
N ILE A 58 5.95 -10.68 8.70
CA ILE A 58 5.91 -9.37 8.03
C ILE A 58 4.47 -9.04 7.61
N MET A 59 3.74 -10.02 7.08
CA MET A 59 2.33 -9.86 6.72
C MET A 59 1.46 -9.48 7.93
N LYS A 60 1.69 -10.11 9.09
CA LYS A 60 1.01 -9.76 10.33
C LYS A 60 1.35 -8.32 10.76
N LYS A 61 2.64 -7.93 10.73
CA LYS A 61 3.08 -6.56 11.07
C LYS A 61 2.43 -5.53 10.17
N MET A 62 2.42 -5.77 8.85
CA MET A 62 1.80 -4.91 7.84
C MET A 62 0.30 -4.72 8.12
N ARG A 63 -0.43 -5.80 8.39
CA ARG A 63 -1.86 -5.76 8.72
C ARG A 63 -2.12 -5.03 10.04
N CYS A 64 -1.37 -5.34 11.11
CA CYS A 64 -1.55 -4.71 12.41
C CYS A 64 -1.23 -3.21 12.39
N ALA A 65 -0.34 -2.75 11.51
CA ALA A 65 -0.06 -1.34 11.29
C ALA A 65 -1.13 -0.62 10.44
N GLY A 66 -2.18 -1.32 10.01
CA GLY A 66 -3.29 -0.74 9.26
C GLY A 66 -2.96 -0.39 7.81
N HIS A 67 -1.91 -1.01 7.24
CA HIS A 67 -1.65 -0.89 5.81
C HIS A 67 -2.67 -1.67 4.99
N LEU A 68 -3.00 -1.16 3.81
CA LEU A 68 -3.82 -1.91 2.86
C LEU A 68 -2.95 -2.96 2.18
N ILE A 69 -3.49 -4.18 2.08
CA ILE A 69 -2.81 -5.28 1.39
C ILE A 69 -3.64 -5.63 0.15
N GLY A 70 -3.04 -5.47 -1.02
CA GLY A 70 -3.56 -5.84 -2.32
C GLY A 70 -2.80 -7.05 -2.89
N LEU A 71 -3.37 -7.63 -3.94
CA LEU A 71 -2.78 -8.77 -4.64
C LEU A 71 -1.87 -8.34 -5.79
N HIS A 72 -0.69 -8.97 -5.93
CA HIS A 72 0.24 -8.78 -7.06
C HIS A 72 0.63 -10.10 -7.73
N SER A 73 -0.36 -11.00 -8.01
CA SER A 73 -0.14 -12.35 -8.55
C SER A 73 0.49 -13.33 -7.54
N ALA A 74 0.48 -14.61 -7.87
CA ALA A 74 1.10 -15.63 -7.02
C ALA A 74 2.63 -15.61 -7.10
N ALA A 75 3.19 -15.39 -8.30
CA ALA A 75 4.62 -15.52 -8.57
C ALA A 75 5.19 -14.40 -9.45
N HIS A 76 4.48 -13.28 -9.56
CA HIS A 76 4.86 -12.14 -10.39
C HIS A 76 5.09 -12.52 -11.86
N VAL A 77 4.09 -13.14 -12.49
CA VAL A 77 4.12 -13.49 -13.90
C VAL A 77 3.32 -12.46 -14.70
N SER A 78 3.85 -12.04 -15.86
CA SER A 78 3.15 -11.12 -16.74
C SER A 78 1.87 -11.77 -17.30
N ALA A 79 0.77 -11.02 -17.30
CA ALA A 79 -0.49 -11.48 -17.87
C ALA A 79 -0.38 -11.88 -19.37
N TYR A 80 0.58 -11.30 -20.09
CA TYR A 80 0.82 -11.66 -21.50
C TYR A 80 1.43 -13.06 -21.67
N LEU A 81 2.06 -13.61 -20.63
CA LEU A 81 2.65 -14.94 -20.63
C LEU A 81 1.73 -16.00 -20.02
N MET A 82 0.53 -15.62 -19.60
CA MET A 82 -0.41 -16.54 -18.95
C MET A 82 -1.41 -17.09 -19.96
N THR A 83 -1.54 -18.42 -20.01
CA THR A 83 -2.74 -19.05 -20.58
C THR A 83 -3.95 -18.80 -19.70
N PRO A 84 -5.20 -18.91 -20.22
CA PRO A 84 -6.39 -18.73 -19.39
C PRO A 84 -6.42 -19.64 -18.15
N ALA A 85 -6.03 -20.91 -18.31
CA ALA A 85 -5.99 -21.89 -17.22
C ALA A 85 -4.89 -21.55 -16.20
N PHE A 86 -3.74 -21.04 -16.64
CA PHE A 86 -2.68 -20.59 -15.74
C PHE A 86 -3.14 -19.36 -14.94
N ALA A 87 -3.73 -18.38 -15.61
CA ALA A 87 -4.25 -17.18 -14.95
C ALA A 87 -5.30 -17.53 -13.88
N ALA A 88 -6.23 -18.45 -14.17
CA ALA A 88 -7.22 -18.91 -13.22
C ALA A 88 -6.59 -19.55 -11.98
N ARG A 89 -5.59 -20.42 -12.17
CA ARG A 89 -4.83 -21.03 -11.06
C ARG A 89 -4.02 -20.01 -10.26
N ASP A 90 -3.41 -19.03 -10.93
CA ASP A 90 -2.64 -17.97 -10.27
C ASP A 90 -3.53 -17.14 -9.33
N PHE A 91 -4.70 -16.70 -9.80
CA PHE A 91 -5.65 -15.95 -8.99
C PHE A 91 -6.15 -16.78 -7.80
N GLN A 92 -6.60 -18.03 -8.05
CA GLN A 92 -7.10 -18.91 -7.00
C GLN A 92 -6.02 -19.14 -5.94
N LYS A 93 -4.81 -19.54 -6.34
CA LYS A 93 -3.69 -19.78 -5.42
C LYS A 93 -3.34 -18.53 -4.62
N SER A 94 -3.32 -17.37 -5.28
CA SER A 94 -3.01 -16.11 -4.62
C SER A 94 -4.00 -15.76 -3.53
N LEU A 95 -5.30 -15.89 -3.84
CA LEU A 95 -6.37 -15.56 -2.89
C LEU A 95 -6.43 -16.57 -1.74
N THR A 96 -6.19 -17.86 -2.00
CA THR A 96 -6.07 -18.88 -0.95
C THR A 96 -4.94 -18.53 0.02
N ILE A 97 -3.74 -18.24 -0.48
CA ILE A 97 -2.59 -17.86 0.37
C ILE A 97 -2.93 -16.63 1.24
N LEU A 98 -3.52 -15.59 0.65
CA LEU A 98 -3.88 -14.39 1.43
C LEU A 98 -4.95 -14.71 2.48
N HIS A 99 -5.96 -15.50 2.13
CA HIS A 99 -7.00 -15.95 3.06
C HIS A 99 -6.39 -16.73 4.25
N ASP A 100 -5.47 -17.66 4.00
CA ASP A 100 -4.80 -18.46 5.04
C ASP A 100 -3.95 -17.59 5.97
N LEU A 101 -3.48 -16.43 5.49
CA LEU A 101 -2.81 -15.39 6.28
C LEU A 101 -3.80 -14.45 7.00
N GLY A 102 -5.11 -14.72 6.92
CA GLY A 102 -6.17 -13.89 7.49
C GLY A 102 -6.33 -12.54 6.80
N ILE A 103 -6.05 -12.47 5.49
CA ILE A 103 -6.12 -11.25 4.68
C ILE A 103 -7.22 -11.42 3.64
N SER A 104 -8.21 -10.53 3.68
CA SER A 104 -9.19 -10.34 2.61
C SER A 104 -8.84 -9.07 1.85
N THR A 105 -8.77 -9.17 0.52
CA THR A 105 -8.47 -8.00 -0.32
C THR A 105 -9.51 -7.82 -1.42
N ARG A 106 -9.72 -6.55 -1.80
CA ARG A 106 -10.52 -6.15 -2.96
C ARG A 106 -9.67 -5.49 -4.05
N PHE A 107 -8.35 -5.50 -3.92
CA PHE A 107 -7.46 -4.77 -4.80
C PHE A 107 -6.44 -5.70 -5.45
N TYR A 108 -6.29 -5.54 -6.74
CA TYR A 108 -5.32 -6.25 -7.56
C TYR A 108 -4.52 -5.28 -8.39
N ARG A 109 -3.21 -5.38 -8.32
CA ARG A 109 -2.31 -4.70 -9.25
C ARG A 109 -1.62 -5.76 -10.10
N PRO A 110 -1.87 -5.78 -11.41
CA PRO A 110 -1.22 -6.76 -12.28
C PRO A 110 0.27 -6.45 -12.41
N PRO A 111 1.15 -7.47 -12.39
CA PRO A 111 2.57 -7.29 -12.66
C PRO A 111 2.83 -6.51 -13.94
N TRP A 112 3.75 -5.54 -13.89
CA TRP A 112 4.04 -4.57 -14.97
C TRP A 112 2.83 -3.76 -15.45
N GLY A 113 1.71 -3.80 -14.78
CA GLY A 113 0.45 -3.21 -15.25
C GLY A 113 -0.20 -3.97 -16.41
N HIS A 114 0.33 -5.13 -16.78
CA HIS A 114 -0.16 -5.92 -17.92
C HIS A 114 -1.47 -6.61 -17.60
N THR A 115 -2.46 -6.45 -18.48
CA THR A 115 -3.75 -7.12 -18.38
C THR A 115 -4.16 -7.74 -19.72
N THR A 116 -4.80 -8.89 -19.67
CA THR A 116 -5.48 -9.51 -20.80
C THR A 116 -6.99 -9.52 -20.55
N ARG A 117 -7.79 -9.90 -21.55
CA ARG A 117 -9.23 -10.12 -21.38
C ARG A 117 -9.50 -11.10 -20.22
N HIS A 118 -8.74 -12.20 -20.18
CA HIS A 118 -8.91 -13.24 -19.16
C HIS A 118 -8.59 -12.74 -17.74
N THR A 119 -7.47 -12.01 -17.57
CA THR A 119 -7.11 -11.50 -16.24
C THR A 119 -8.09 -10.43 -15.75
N ARG A 120 -8.69 -9.63 -16.65
CA ARG A 120 -9.77 -8.70 -16.29
C ARG A 120 -11.03 -9.42 -15.87
N GLN A 121 -11.46 -10.45 -16.61
CA GLN A 121 -12.62 -11.27 -16.25
C GLN A 121 -12.42 -12.00 -14.92
N LEU A 122 -11.20 -12.46 -14.61
CA LEU A 122 -10.88 -13.06 -13.32
C LEU A 122 -10.92 -12.03 -12.19
N ALA A 123 -10.38 -10.84 -12.39
CA ALA A 123 -10.48 -9.77 -11.41
C ALA A 123 -11.96 -9.44 -11.10
N GLU A 124 -12.79 -9.32 -12.11
CA GLU A 124 -14.24 -9.12 -11.97
C GLU A 124 -14.92 -10.27 -11.23
N LYS A 125 -14.65 -11.53 -11.64
CA LYS A 125 -15.17 -12.73 -10.98
C LYS A 125 -14.87 -12.76 -9.48
N TYR A 126 -13.65 -12.37 -9.09
CA TYR A 126 -13.22 -12.33 -7.69
C TYR A 126 -13.50 -10.98 -7.02
N ARG A 127 -14.22 -10.07 -7.67
CA ARG A 127 -14.56 -8.73 -7.18
C ARG A 127 -13.33 -7.92 -6.77
N LEU A 128 -12.27 -8.02 -7.56
CA LEU A 128 -11.03 -7.30 -7.35
C LEU A 128 -10.98 -6.05 -8.24
N GLN A 129 -10.83 -4.89 -7.61
CA GLN A 129 -10.56 -3.63 -8.28
C GLN A 129 -9.12 -3.64 -8.81
N ILE A 130 -8.96 -3.48 -10.13
CA ILE A 130 -7.63 -3.32 -10.73
C ILE A 130 -7.12 -1.92 -10.43
N VAL A 131 -5.95 -1.84 -9.78
CA VAL A 131 -5.31 -0.58 -9.41
C VAL A 131 -4.07 -0.34 -10.27
N ARG A 132 -3.99 0.84 -10.85
CA ARG A 132 -2.80 1.34 -11.56
C ARG A 132 -2.11 2.40 -10.70
N TRP A 133 -1.19 3.12 -11.30
CA TRP A 133 -0.44 4.20 -10.66
C TRP A 133 -0.35 5.42 -11.58
N ASP A 134 -0.09 6.56 -10.99
CA ASP A 134 0.12 7.83 -11.69
C ASP A 134 1.60 8.18 -11.80
N VAL A 135 2.36 7.87 -10.74
CA VAL A 135 3.76 8.27 -10.58
C VAL A 135 4.65 7.06 -10.36
N MET A 136 5.77 7.02 -11.06
CA MET A 136 6.77 5.96 -10.95
C MET A 136 8.18 6.54 -11.14
N ALA A 137 9.06 6.35 -10.15
CA ALA A 137 10.41 6.90 -10.19
C ALA A 137 11.45 5.98 -10.84
N GLY A 138 11.08 4.76 -11.24
CA GLY A 138 12.01 3.76 -11.77
C GLY A 138 13.00 3.26 -10.72
N ASP A 139 12.54 3.15 -9.50
CA ASP A 139 13.32 2.78 -8.31
C ASP A 139 13.90 1.35 -8.39
N TRP A 140 13.29 0.44 -9.17
CA TRP A 140 13.79 -0.92 -9.44
C TRP A 140 15.04 -0.97 -10.31
N LYS A 141 15.40 0.13 -11.00
CA LYS A 141 16.53 0.18 -11.92
C LYS A 141 17.87 0.09 -11.17
N ALA A 142 18.83 -0.67 -11.72
CA ALA A 142 20.11 -0.97 -11.07
C ALA A 142 20.93 0.24 -10.66
N PHE A 143 20.87 1.31 -11.46
CA PHE A 143 21.71 2.52 -11.28
C PHE A 143 20.90 3.77 -10.90
N ARG A 144 19.67 3.61 -10.42
CA ARG A 144 18.84 4.71 -9.93
C ARG A 144 19.23 5.00 -8.49
N SER A 145 19.90 6.11 -8.22
CA SER A 145 20.28 6.51 -6.85
C SER A 145 19.06 6.99 -6.05
N ALA A 146 19.15 6.94 -4.73
CA ALA A 146 18.13 7.45 -3.82
C ALA A 146 17.78 8.92 -4.11
N GLY A 147 18.78 9.78 -4.26
CA GLY A 147 18.56 11.20 -4.59
C GLY A 147 17.83 11.39 -5.91
N ARG A 148 18.13 10.59 -6.96
CA ARG A 148 17.38 10.66 -8.22
C ARG A 148 15.94 10.16 -8.09
N ILE A 149 15.69 9.15 -7.24
CA ILE A 149 14.34 8.71 -6.90
C ILE A 149 13.60 9.85 -6.21
N ALA A 150 14.20 10.46 -5.17
CA ALA A 150 13.61 11.55 -4.41
C ALA A 150 13.25 12.76 -5.30
N VAL A 151 14.17 13.22 -6.12
CA VAL A 151 13.94 14.33 -7.07
C VAL A 151 12.79 14.01 -8.02
N CYS A 152 12.78 12.80 -8.59
CA CYS A 152 11.75 12.36 -9.52
C CYS A 152 10.36 12.32 -8.86
N LEU A 153 10.27 11.77 -7.66
CA LEU A 153 9.02 11.69 -6.89
C LEU A 153 8.50 13.08 -6.52
N ARG A 154 9.40 13.96 -6.03
CA ARG A 154 9.03 15.33 -5.66
C ARG A 154 8.50 16.14 -6.84
N ALA A 155 9.13 16.00 -8.01
CA ALA A 155 8.71 16.71 -9.23
C ALA A 155 7.35 16.26 -9.77
N GLN A 156 6.92 15.03 -9.48
CA GLN A 156 5.66 14.46 -9.97
C GLN A 156 4.57 14.39 -8.91
N ALA A 157 4.88 14.76 -7.65
CA ALA A 157 3.90 14.76 -6.57
C ALA A 157 2.78 15.78 -6.88
N ALA A 158 1.55 15.30 -6.91
CA ALA A 158 0.35 16.11 -7.07
C ALA A 158 -0.79 15.50 -6.23
N PRO A 159 -1.82 16.29 -5.84
CA PRO A 159 -2.92 15.78 -5.04
C PRO A 159 -3.60 14.56 -5.67
N ASP A 160 -3.96 13.61 -4.81
CA ASP A 160 -4.66 12.37 -5.11
C ASP A 160 -3.94 11.44 -6.10
N LYS A 161 -2.61 11.58 -6.24
CA LYS A 161 -1.78 10.69 -7.08
C LYS A 161 -1.36 9.43 -6.34
N ILE A 162 -1.42 8.31 -7.06
CA ILE A 162 -0.89 7.02 -6.62
C ILE A 162 0.57 6.92 -7.06
N ILE A 163 1.46 6.82 -6.08
CA ILE A 163 2.89 6.61 -6.29
C ILE A 163 3.19 5.11 -6.20
N CYS A 164 3.80 4.55 -7.23
CA CYS A 164 4.24 3.16 -7.26
C CYS A 164 5.74 3.07 -7.02
N LEU A 165 6.10 2.32 -5.99
CA LEU A 165 7.44 1.98 -5.54
C LEU A 165 7.57 0.46 -5.35
N HIS A 166 8.76 -0.02 -5.01
CA HIS A 166 9.01 -1.46 -4.86
C HIS A 166 9.77 -1.75 -3.56
N ASP A 167 9.27 -2.72 -2.79
CA ASP A 167 9.88 -3.19 -1.55
C ASP A 167 10.42 -4.63 -1.65
N GLY A 168 10.13 -5.35 -2.74
CA GLY A 168 10.47 -6.77 -2.88
C GLY A 168 11.55 -7.09 -3.91
N ARG A 169 11.51 -6.47 -5.06
CA ARG A 169 12.33 -6.81 -6.23
C ARG A 169 13.17 -5.62 -6.69
N GLY A 170 14.07 -5.92 -7.61
CA GLY A 170 14.94 -4.93 -8.23
C GLY A 170 16.41 -5.32 -8.15
N ARG A 171 17.22 -4.69 -9.02
CA ARG A 171 18.64 -5.00 -9.11
C ARG A 171 19.46 -4.18 -8.11
N ARG A 172 20.57 -4.76 -7.62
CA ARG A 172 21.56 -4.06 -6.77
C ARG A 172 20.90 -3.36 -5.57
N HIS A 173 20.15 -4.13 -4.77
CA HIS A 173 19.51 -3.63 -3.55
C HIS A 173 18.57 -2.43 -3.82
N ALA A 174 17.82 -2.46 -4.91
CA ALA A 174 16.90 -1.39 -5.30
C ALA A 174 15.97 -0.93 -4.16
N PRO A 175 15.30 -1.84 -3.39
CA PRO A 175 14.43 -1.41 -2.31
C PRO A 175 15.14 -0.62 -1.20
N ALA A 176 16.43 -0.88 -0.93
CA ALA A 176 17.20 -0.09 0.03
C ALA A 176 17.30 1.38 -0.40
N ARG A 177 17.51 1.64 -1.71
CA ARG A 177 17.54 3.01 -2.25
C ARG A 177 16.18 3.68 -2.24
N THR A 178 15.11 2.92 -2.43
CA THR A 178 13.74 3.40 -2.27
C THR A 178 13.49 3.86 -0.83
N ILE A 179 13.88 3.05 0.16
CA ILE A 179 13.76 3.39 1.58
C ILE A 179 14.58 4.63 1.92
N GLU A 180 15.82 4.74 1.41
CA GLU A 180 16.68 5.90 1.60
C GLU A 180 16.04 7.16 1.01
N ALA A 181 15.53 7.11 -0.21
CA ALA A 181 14.81 8.22 -0.83
C ALA A 181 13.58 8.67 -0.01
N LEU A 182 12.81 7.71 0.52
CA LEU A 182 11.66 8.02 1.37
C LEU A 182 12.08 8.60 2.72
N ARG A 183 13.20 8.17 3.30
CA ARG A 183 13.74 8.72 4.55
C ARG A 183 14.01 10.21 4.43
N GLU A 184 14.47 10.67 3.27
CA GLU A 184 14.68 12.07 2.98
C GLU A 184 13.39 12.81 2.65
N LEU A 185 12.49 12.18 1.87
CA LEU A 185 11.30 12.84 1.34
C LEU A 185 10.15 12.97 2.33
N LEU A 186 9.89 11.95 3.15
CA LEU A 186 8.71 11.93 4.01
C LEU A 186 8.67 13.13 4.98
N PRO A 187 9.78 13.50 5.68
CA PRO A 187 9.77 14.69 6.54
C PRO A 187 9.49 15.97 5.75
N LEU A 188 10.03 16.10 4.54
CA LEU A 188 9.84 17.28 3.69
C LEU A 188 8.38 17.38 3.24
N TRP A 189 7.79 16.30 2.77
CA TRP A 189 6.40 16.27 2.35
C TRP A 189 5.42 16.56 3.50
N ILE A 190 5.70 16.03 4.70
CA ILE A 190 4.90 16.32 5.90
C ILE A 190 4.99 17.80 6.24
N ALA A 191 6.18 18.40 6.21
CA ALA A 191 6.39 19.83 6.45
C ALA A 191 5.71 20.71 5.39
N GLU A 192 5.59 20.23 4.15
CA GLU A 192 4.85 20.86 3.06
C GLU A 192 3.32 20.66 3.15
N GLY A 193 2.83 19.97 4.18
CA GLY A 193 1.41 19.72 4.42
C GLY A 193 0.80 18.58 3.61
N TRP A 194 1.61 17.68 3.05
CA TRP A 194 1.11 16.48 2.41
C TRP A 194 0.57 15.49 3.45
N GLN A 195 -0.57 14.90 3.13
CA GLN A 195 -1.19 13.81 3.88
C GLN A 195 -1.05 12.50 3.10
N PHE A 196 -0.96 11.38 3.81
CA PHE A 196 -0.82 10.06 3.20
C PHE A 196 -1.98 9.18 3.63
N ASP A 197 -2.50 8.41 2.67
CA ASP A 197 -3.60 7.49 2.95
C ASP A 197 -3.47 6.21 2.10
N THR A 198 -4.31 5.24 2.39
CA THR A 198 -4.41 3.98 1.64
C THR A 198 -5.32 4.12 0.43
N ILE A 199 -5.05 3.36 -0.63
CA ILE A 199 -5.72 3.48 -1.94
C ILE A 199 -7.24 3.27 -1.87
N ASP A 200 -7.74 2.49 -0.89
CA ASP A 200 -9.18 2.30 -0.71
C ASP A 200 -9.94 3.61 -0.55
N LYS A 201 -9.30 4.64 0.02
CA LYS A 201 -9.89 5.98 0.16
C LYS A 201 -10.16 6.70 -1.18
N LEU A 202 -9.60 6.19 -2.28
CA LEU A 202 -9.93 6.67 -3.64
C LEU A 202 -11.13 5.94 -4.25
N TYR A 203 -11.34 4.67 -3.89
CA TYR A 203 -12.29 3.79 -4.55
C TYR A 203 -13.55 3.51 -3.74
N LEU A 204 -13.54 3.80 -2.44
CA LEU A 204 -14.72 3.61 -1.61
C LEU A 204 -15.50 4.93 -1.47
N PRO A 205 -16.85 4.90 -1.59
CA PRO A 205 -17.66 6.08 -1.36
C PRO A 205 -17.46 6.61 0.06
N GLN A 206 -17.54 7.92 0.25
CA GLN A 206 -17.29 8.59 1.55
C GLN A 206 -18.16 8.04 2.70
N SER A 207 -19.38 7.58 2.41
CA SER A 207 -20.25 6.91 3.37
C SER A 207 -19.70 5.58 3.91
N ALA A 208 -18.94 4.83 3.09
CA ALA A 208 -18.29 3.59 3.51
C ALA A 208 -16.97 3.82 4.26
N GLN A 209 -16.36 4.99 4.11
CA GLN A 209 -15.14 5.38 4.81
C GLN A 209 -15.40 5.69 6.29
N GLN A 210 -16.56 6.24 6.62
CA GLN A 210 -16.96 6.58 8.00
C GLN A 210 -17.28 5.33 8.84
N ALA A 211 -17.83 4.28 8.23
CA ALA A 211 -18.12 3.02 8.91
C ALA A 211 -16.86 2.27 9.38
N GLN A 212 -15.75 2.37 8.64
CA GLN A 212 -14.49 1.69 8.99
C GLN A 212 -13.72 2.40 10.13
N THR A 213 -13.91 3.72 10.29
CA THR A 213 -13.31 4.47 11.41
C THR A 213 -14.03 4.21 12.73
N ALA A 214 -15.33 3.92 12.70
CA ALA A 214 -16.11 3.57 13.88
C ALA A 214 -15.75 2.20 14.46
N ASP A 215 -15.44 1.22 13.62
CA ASP A 215 -15.07 -0.15 14.04
C ASP A 215 -13.68 -0.21 14.71
N LEU A 216 -12.76 0.68 14.33
CA LEU A 216 -11.43 0.80 14.94
C LEU A 216 -11.45 1.48 16.33
N SER A 217 -12.45 2.32 16.60
CA SER A 217 -12.61 2.98 17.88
C SER A 217 -13.27 2.07 18.93
N CYS A 218 -14.07 1.09 18.52
CA CYS A 218 -14.73 0.14 19.42
C CYS A 218 -13.78 -0.95 19.96
N GLY A 219 -12.66 -1.22 19.29
CA GLY A 219 -11.66 -2.22 19.71
C GLY A 219 -10.69 -1.76 20.80
N LEU A 220 -10.63 -0.48 21.13
CA LEU A 220 -9.71 0.09 22.14
C LEU A 220 -10.32 0.26 23.53
N SER A 221 -11.63 0.02 23.69
CA SER A 221 -12.33 0.26 24.95
C SER A 221 -12.50 -0.98 25.86
N ILE A 222 -11.95 -2.15 25.52
CA ILE A 222 -12.18 -3.40 26.29
C ILE A 222 -10.93 -3.87 27.08
N GLN A 223 -9.88 -3.09 27.23
CA GLN A 223 -8.69 -3.52 27.99
C GLN A 223 -8.34 -2.67 29.22
N SER A 224 -9.29 -1.92 29.80
CA SER A 224 -9.01 -1.17 31.03
C SER A 224 -9.77 -1.63 32.29
N GLU A 225 -10.48 -2.75 32.26
CA GLU A 225 -11.13 -3.27 33.47
C GLU A 225 -10.79 -4.76 33.69
N LYS A 226 -9.64 -5.06 34.27
CA LYS A 226 -9.39 -6.26 35.09
C LYS A 226 -7.97 -6.21 35.68
N SER A 227 -7.80 -5.41 36.72
CA SER A 227 -6.74 -5.61 37.70
C SER A 227 -7.15 -5.00 39.02
N GLU A 228 -8.11 -5.63 39.70
CA GLU A 228 -8.26 -5.51 41.14
C GLU A 228 -8.92 -6.79 41.68
N GLY A 229 -8.24 -7.43 42.64
CA GLY A 229 -8.90 -8.35 43.55
C GLY A 229 -8.50 -9.81 43.46
N CYS A 230 -7.43 -10.20 44.08
CA CYS A 230 -7.41 -11.36 44.98
C CYS A 230 -6.24 -11.23 45.98
N GLY A 231 -6.55 -10.66 47.13
CA GLY A 231 -5.79 -10.84 48.32
C GLY A 231 -6.48 -11.92 49.18
N ARG A 232 -5.79 -12.93 49.49
CA ARG A 232 -5.67 -13.72 50.74
C ARG A 232 -5.03 -15.05 50.48
#